data_304da3efacebdcb2852d73611686f932
#
_entry.id   304da3efacebdcb2852d73611686f932
#
_cell.length_a   1.000
_cell.length_b   1.000
_cell.length_c   1.000
_cell.angle_alpha   90.00
_cell.angle_beta   90.00
_cell.angle_gamma   90.00
#
_symmetry.space_group_name_H-M   'P 1'
#
loop_
_entity.id
_entity.type
_entity.pdbx_description
1 polymer ?
#
loop_
_entity_poly.entity_id
_entity_poly.type
_entity_poly.pdbx_seq_one_letter_code
_entity_poly.pdbx_strand_id
1 'polypeptide(L)'
;MLDIEFSGHGGYDAAREAVLLPIQFDGADIRYYVSRDALLRKFGAAADADPGKVFDENRLQIEMIATLYLRQGKGDGTVLTADDF
;
A
#
# COMPACT_ATOMS: atom_id res chain seq x y z
N MET A 1 2.77 -22.18 -6.36
CA MET A 1 3.20 -20.80 -6.64
C MET A 1 2.09 -19.85 -6.23
N LEU A 2 2.43 -18.75 -5.54
CA LEU A 2 1.45 -17.77 -5.11
C LEU A 2 1.19 -16.76 -6.22
N ASP A 3 -0.08 -16.60 -6.59
CA ASP A 3 -0.50 -15.60 -7.57
C ASP A 3 -0.84 -14.31 -6.86
N ILE A 4 -0.09 -13.26 -7.16
CA ILE A 4 -0.31 -11.93 -6.58
C ILE A 4 -0.54 -10.97 -7.74
N GLU A 5 -1.68 -10.28 -7.72
CA GLU A 5 -2.02 -9.27 -8.71
C GLU A 5 -2.33 -7.95 -8.04
N PHE A 6 -1.73 -6.89 -8.56
CA PHE A 6 -1.99 -5.51 -8.13
C PHE A 6 -2.65 -4.75 -9.28
N SER A 7 -3.61 -3.92 -8.94
CA SER A 7 -4.34 -3.10 -9.93
C SER A 7 -4.18 -1.60 -9.70
N GLY A 8 -3.14 -1.20 -8.97
CA GLY A 8 -2.95 0.19 -8.58
C GLY A 8 -3.63 0.49 -7.25
N HIS A 9 -3.75 1.75 -6.88
CA HIS A 9 -4.41 2.10 -5.62
C HIS A 9 -5.92 2.19 -5.81
N GLY A 10 -6.66 1.96 -4.72
CA GLY A 10 -8.12 2.04 -4.70
C GLY A 10 -8.67 3.35 -4.14
N GLY A 11 -7.83 4.37 -4.02
CA GLY A 11 -8.23 5.68 -3.53
C GLY A 11 -7.78 5.93 -2.09
N TYR A 12 -7.92 7.17 -1.66
CA TYR A 12 -7.54 7.60 -0.32
C TYR A 12 -8.72 7.44 0.63
N ASP A 13 -8.48 6.77 1.75
CA ASP A 13 -9.46 6.61 2.82
C ASP A 13 -9.15 7.63 3.92
N ALA A 14 -9.94 8.69 4.00
CA ALA A 14 -9.71 9.77 4.95
C ALA A 14 -9.89 9.31 6.41
N ALA A 15 -10.79 8.37 6.66
CA ALA A 15 -11.02 7.85 8.01
C ALA A 15 -9.81 7.07 8.52
N ARG A 16 -9.12 6.38 7.64
CA ARG A 16 -7.90 5.62 7.96
C ARG A 16 -6.63 6.42 7.75
N GLU A 17 -6.73 7.57 7.10
CA GLU A 17 -5.58 8.38 6.67
C GLU A 17 -4.56 7.50 5.91
N ALA A 18 -5.07 6.75 4.94
CA ALA A 18 -4.27 5.79 4.19
C ALA A 18 -4.83 5.60 2.78
N VAL A 19 -3.95 5.19 1.87
CA VAL A 19 -4.33 4.83 0.50
C VAL A 19 -4.61 3.33 0.45
N LEU A 20 -5.74 2.96 -0.11
CA LEU A 20 -6.12 1.55 -0.27
C LEU A 20 -5.26 0.91 -1.35
N LEU A 21 -4.68 -0.23 -1.04
CA LEU A 21 -3.98 -1.10 -1.98
C LEU A 21 -4.77 -2.40 -2.14
N PRO A 22 -5.63 -2.49 -3.17
CA PRO A 22 -6.36 -3.74 -3.42
C PRO A 22 -5.42 -4.77 -4.02
N ILE A 23 -5.52 -6.00 -3.54
CA ILE A 23 -4.64 -7.09 -3.94
C ILE A 23 -5.49 -8.31 -4.23
N GLN A 24 -5.17 -9.01 -5.32
CA GLN A 24 -5.66 -10.37 -5.53
C GLN A 24 -4.54 -11.33 -5.16
N PHE A 25 -4.77 -12.11 -4.14
CA PHE A 25 -3.77 -13.06 -3.64
C PHE A 25 -4.37 -14.46 -3.71
N ASP A 26 -3.86 -15.24 -4.65
CA ASP A 26 -4.27 -16.64 -4.84
C ASP A 26 -5.80 -16.76 -4.99
N GLY A 27 -6.39 -15.82 -5.73
CA GLY A 27 -7.83 -15.78 -5.99
C GLY A 27 -8.67 -15.08 -4.93
N ALA A 28 -8.09 -14.67 -3.81
CA ALA A 28 -8.79 -13.96 -2.75
C ALA A 28 -8.55 -12.46 -2.83
N ASP A 29 -9.58 -11.68 -2.52
CA ASP A 29 -9.46 -10.23 -2.44
C ASP A 29 -8.93 -9.83 -1.07
N ILE A 30 -7.78 -9.16 -1.06
CA ILE A 30 -7.14 -8.67 0.15
C ILE A 30 -6.96 -7.16 0.02
N ARG A 31 -7.16 -6.44 1.12
CA ARG A 31 -6.96 -5.00 1.16
C ARG A 31 -5.85 -4.67 2.13
N TYR A 32 -4.78 -4.10 1.62
CA TYR A 32 -3.77 -3.46 2.43
C TYR A 32 -3.97 -1.95 2.36
N TYR A 33 -3.40 -1.24 3.30
CA TYR A 33 -3.46 0.22 3.34
C TYR A 33 -2.04 0.74 3.52
N VAL A 34 -1.71 1.82 2.81
CA VAL A 34 -0.42 2.50 2.96
C VAL A 34 -0.71 3.83 3.64
N SER A 35 -0.16 4.04 4.82
CA SER A 35 -0.47 5.23 5.59
C SER A 35 0.00 6.50 4.87
N ARG A 36 -0.78 7.58 5.02
CA ARG A 36 -0.41 8.88 4.48
C ARG A 36 0.95 9.32 5.00
N ASP A 37 1.22 9.09 6.28
CA ASP A 37 2.50 9.40 6.90
C ASP A 37 3.66 8.67 6.20
N ALA A 38 3.50 7.39 5.91
CA ALA A 38 4.52 6.62 5.19
C ALA A 38 4.79 7.21 3.81
N LEU A 39 3.73 7.55 3.08
CA LEU A 39 3.86 8.10 1.73
C LEU A 39 4.59 9.44 1.74
N LEU A 40 4.24 10.32 2.65
CA LEU A 40 4.84 11.65 2.69
C LEU A 40 6.26 11.65 3.25
N ARG A 41 6.52 10.85 4.27
CA ARG A 41 7.83 10.84 4.94
C ARG A 41 8.89 10.02 4.21
N LYS A 42 8.52 8.85 3.70
CA LYS A 42 9.50 7.91 3.13
C LYS A 42 9.82 8.20 1.67
N PHE A 43 8.94 8.87 0.97
CA PHE A 43 9.17 9.19 -0.45
C PHE A 43 9.44 10.68 -0.68
N GLY A 44 9.72 11.43 0.39
CA GLY A 44 10.17 12.81 0.28
C GLY A 44 9.14 13.79 -0.28
N ALA A 45 7.87 13.48 -0.16
CA ALA A 45 6.80 14.33 -0.69
C ALA A 45 6.53 15.52 0.23
N ALA A 46 6.01 16.61 -0.35
CA ALA A 46 5.55 17.77 0.43
C ALA A 46 4.34 17.39 1.28
N ALA A 47 4.14 18.10 2.40
CA ALA A 47 3.06 17.78 3.33
C ALA A 47 1.67 17.90 2.71
N ASP A 48 1.52 18.73 1.67
CA ASP A 48 0.25 18.93 0.96
C ASP A 48 0.13 18.08 -0.31
N ALA A 49 1.07 17.17 -0.56
CA ALA A 49 1.02 16.32 -1.73
C ALA A 49 -0.18 15.37 -1.68
N ASP A 50 -0.71 15.06 -2.86
CA ASP A 50 -1.79 14.08 -2.98
C ASP A 50 -1.25 12.67 -2.67
N PRO A 51 -1.72 12.01 -1.62
CA PRO A 51 -1.21 10.69 -1.26
C PRO A 51 -1.37 9.65 -2.37
N GLY A 52 -2.46 9.69 -3.12
CA GLY A 52 -2.67 8.77 -4.24
C GLY A 52 -1.63 8.93 -5.34
N LYS A 53 -1.26 10.19 -5.63
CA LYS A 53 -0.24 10.48 -6.62
C LYS A 53 1.14 10.02 -6.15
N VAL A 54 1.47 10.24 -4.89
CA VAL A 54 2.73 9.76 -4.30
C VAL A 54 2.79 8.23 -4.38
N PHE A 55 1.68 7.55 -4.10
CA PHE A 55 1.57 6.11 -4.25
C PHE A 55 1.90 5.68 -5.68
N ASP A 56 1.27 6.32 -6.67
CA ASP A 56 1.48 5.97 -8.08
C ASP A 56 2.93 6.14 -8.51
N GLU A 57 3.59 7.19 -8.04
CA GLU A 57 4.98 7.46 -8.36
C GLU A 57 5.95 6.47 -7.73
N ASN A 58 5.54 5.80 -6.65
CA ASN A 58 6.41 4.88 -5.91
C ASN A 58 5.80 3.47 -5.84
N ARG A 59 4.95 3.15 -6.79
CA ARG A 59 4.16 1.93 -6.83
C ARG A 59 4.99 0.66 -6.68
N LEU A 60 6.11 0.56 -7.39
CA LEU A 60 6.91 -0.66 -7.37
C LEU A 60 7.48 -0.96 -6.00
N GLN A 61 7.96 0.06 -5.29
CA GLN A 61 8.49 -0.12 -3.94
C GLN A 61 7.40 -0.57 -2.97
N ILE A 62 6.20 0.02 -3.10
CA ILE A 62 5.06 -0.33 -2.25
C ILE A 62 4.64 -1.77 -2.51
N GLU A 63 4.56 -2.16 -3.79
CA GLU A 63 4.18 -3.53 -4.16
C GLU A 63 5.21 -4.56 -3.70
N MET A 64 6.49 -4.21 -3.69
CA MET A 64 7.53 -5.10 -3.15
C MET A 64 7.33 -5.39 -1.67
N ILE A 65 7.06 -4.38 -0.88
CA ILE A 65 6.83 -4.56 0.56
C ILE A 65 5.53 -5.34 0.79
N ALA A 66 4.49 -5.03 0.05
CA ALA A 66 3.22 -5.76 0.15
C ALA A 66 3.41 -7.24 -0.18
N THR A 67 4.16 -7.54 -1.23
CA THR A 67 4.46 -8.93 -1.61
C THR A 67 5.18 -9.67 -0.48
N LEU A 68 6.18 -9.01 0.11
CA LEU A 68 6.91 -9.60 1.23
C LEU A 68 5.98 -9.94 2.40
N TYR A 69 5.07 -9.02 2.74
CA TYR A 69 4.15 -9.22 3.85
C TYR A 69 3.11 -10.30 3.57
N LEU A 70 2.65 -10.38 2.32
CA LEU A 70 1.75 -11.47 1.92
C LEU A 70 2.42 -12.83 2.11
N ARG A 71 3.69 -12.93 1.75
CA ARG A 71 4.47 -14.16 1.93
C ARG A 71 4.69 -14.49 3.40
N GLN A 72 4.69 -13.49 4.27
CA GLN A 72 4.80 -13.68 5.71
C GLN A 72 3.47 -14.04 6.37
N GLY A 73 2.39 -14.08 5.59
CA GLY A 73 1.07 -14.43 6.09
C GLY A 73 0.28 -13.28 6.70
N LYS A 74 0.68 -12.03 6.44
CA LYS A 74 -0.08 -10.89 6.94
C LYS A 74 -1.40 -10.78 6.18
N GLY A 75 -2.49 -10.67 6.93
CA GLY A 75 -3.83 -10.77 6.39
C GLY A 75 -4.42 -9.46 5.91
N ASP A 76 -5.69 -9.55 5.50
CA ASP A 76 -6.51 -8.43 5.08
C ASP A 76 -6.56 -7.35 6.16
N GLY A 77 -6.49 -6.08 5.75
CA GLY A 77 -6.50 -4.96 6.67
C GLY A 77 -5.15 -4.49 7.17
N THR A 78 -4.06 -5.14 6.75
CA THR A 78 -2.71 -4.74 7.14
C THR A 78 -2.41 -3.31 6.68
N VAL A 79 -1.84 -2.51 7.57
CA VAL A 79 -1.44 -1.14 7.28
C VAL A 79 0.09 -1.07 7.17
N LEU A 80 0.58 -0.60 6.03
CA LEU A 80 2.00 -0.34 5.83
C LEU A 80 2.30 1.07 6.36
N THR A 81 3.17 1.15 7.34
CA THR A 81 3.53 2.41 8.00
C THR A 81 4.91 2.87 7.57
N ALA A 82 5.32 4.05 8.05
CA ALA A 82 6.65 4.57 7.75
C ALA A 82 7.76 3.61 8.19
N ASP A 83 7.53 2.83 9.23
CA ASP A 83 8.51 1.87 9.74
C ASP A 83 8.70 0.66 8.83
N ASP A 84 7.77 0.43 7.90
CA ASP A 84 7.82 -0.72 7.00
C ASP A 84 8.66 -0.47 5.75
N PHE A 85 9.06 0.77 5.54
CA PHE A 85 9.82 1.16 4.33
C PHE A 85 11.27 1.53 4.61
#